data_20e785f2e1169461e8e353d4b4389719
#
_entry.id   20e785f2e1169461e8e353d4b4389719
#
_cell.length_a   1.000
_cell.length_b   1.000
_cell.length_c   1.000
_cell.angle_alpha   90.00
_cell.angle_beta   90.00
_cell.angle_gamma   90.00
#
_symmetry.space_group_name_H-M   'P 1'
#
loop_
_entity.id
_entity.type
_entity.pdbx_description
1 polymer ?
#
loop_
_entity_poly.entity_id
_entity_poly.type
_entity_poly.pdbx_seq_one_letter_code
_entity_poly.pdbx_strand_id
1 'polypeptide(L)'
;MSEQFDLLVIGGGPGGYVCAIRAAQLGLKTGCIESRGTLGGTCLNVGCIPSKSLLNLSDMYKKAQKDYNNLGIEVGEVKLNLKKIMMNKSKSVQVLTKGVEFLFKKNKVTYIKGKGVLFSKNDVVVYENGKKTSYKSKNIVIATGSSSSSVPGIEINEKNIISSTGAISLEKVPKNLVVIGGGYIGLEMGSVWSRLGSEVTVIEYLDHITPGMDREVSKEFQ
;
A
#
# COMPACT_ATOMS: atom_id res chain seq x y z
N MET A 1 -32.07 17.08 1.03
CA MET A 1 -31.36 17.55 2.24
C MET A 1 -30.00 16.88 2.28
N SER A 2 -28.92 17.61 2.53
CA SER A 2 -27.57 17.02 2.65
C SER A 2 -27.51 16.16 3.92
N GLU A 3 -26.97 14.94 3.80
CA GLU A 3 -26.78 14.07 4.97
C GLU A 3 -25.80 14.71 5.95
N GLN A 4 -26.14 14.70 7.25
CA GLN A 4 -25.33 15.29 8.31
C GLN A 4 -24.69 14.24 9.18
N PHE A 5 -23.39 14.41 9.47
CA PHE A 5 -22.55 13.55 10.30
C PHE A 5 -22.06 14.28 11.55
N ASP A 6 -21.72 13.55 12.58
CA ASP A 6 -20.96 14.06 13.72
C ASP A 6 -19.47 14.12 13.36
N LEU A 7 -18.99 13.12 12.61
CA LEU A 7 -17.63 13.05 12.08
C LEU A 7 -17.62 12.58 10.63
N LEU A 8 -16.90 13.31 9.79
CA LEU A 8 -16.56 12.91 8.43
C LEU A 8 -15.04 12.75 8.30
N VAL A 9 -14.60 11.59 7.82
CA VAL A 9 -13.18 11.28 7.61
C VAL A 9 -12.91 11.27 6.11
N ILE A 10 -11.94 12.06 5.66
CA ILE A 10 -11.50 12.10 4.25
C ILE A 10 -10.25 11.23 4.11
N GLY A 11 -10.40 10.07 3.48
CA GLY A 11 -9.38 9.05 3.29
C GLY A 11 -9.66 7.78 4.09
N GLY A 12 -9.79 6.65 3.39
CA GLY A 12 -10.08 5.32 3.94
C GLY A 12 -8.83 4.47 4.20
N GLY A 13 -7.65 5.10 4.34
CA GLY A 13 -6.40 4.44 4.73
C GLY A 13 -6.32 4.11 6.22
N PRO A 14 -5.19 3.56 6.72
CA PRO A 14 -5.04 3.15 8.13
C PRO A 14 -5.40 4.25 9.13
N GLY A 15 -4.98 5.48 8.91
CA GLY A 15 -5.37 6.61 9.75
C GLY A 15 -6.88 6.89 9.72
N GLY A 16 -7.48 6.77 8.55
CA GLY A 16 -8.90 7.09 8.34
C GLY A 16 -9.85 6.00 8.79
N TYR A 17 -9.67 4.76 8.35
CA TYR A 17 -10.61 3.68 8.70
C TYR A 17 -10.57 3.35 10.21
N VAL A 18 -9.40 3.42 10.85
CA VAL A 18 -9.28 3.21 12.30
C VAL A 18 -10.01 4.33 13.05
N CYS A 19 -9.79 5.59 12.65
CA CYS A 19 -10.49 6.75 13.22
C CYS A 19 -12.00 6.62 13.06
N ALA A 20 -12.49 6.30 11.86
CA ALA A 20 -13.92 6.18 11.57
C ALA A 20 -14.60 5.07 12.39
N ILE A 21 -13.97 3.88 12.46
CA ILE A 21 -14.48 2.77 13.27
C ILE A 21 -14.52 3.16 14.74
N ARG A 22 -13.45 3.78 15.27
CA ARG A 22 -13.41 4.16 16.68
C ARG A 22 -14.44 5.22 17.02
N ALA A 23 -14.61 6.23 16.17
CA ALA A 23 -15.63 7.26 16.35
C ALA A 23 -17.05 6.67 16.39
N ALA A 24 -17.35 5.74 15.47
CA ALA A 24 -18.63 5.05 15.45
C ALA A 24 -18.87 4.20 16.70
N GLN A 25 -17.83 3.52 17.21
CA GLN A 25 -17.90 2.77 18.48
C GLN A 25 -18.19 3.67 19.68
N LEU A 26 -17.79 4.94 19.62
CA LEU A 26 -18.07 5.95 20.63
C LEU A 26 -19.44 6.62 20.44
N GLY A 27 -20.27 6.14 19.52
CA GLY A 27 -21.64 6.59 19.29
C GLY A 27 -21.79 7.75 18.32
N LEU A 28 -20.71 8.19 17.65
CA LEU A 28 -20.79 9.25 16.65
C LEU A 28 -21.35 8.73 15.32
N LYS A 29 -22.30 9.47 14.71
CA LYS A 29 -22.70 9.23 13.33
C LYS A 29 -21.53 9.56 12.40
N THR A 30 -20.87 8.52 11.86
CA THR A 30 -19.59 8.68 11.18
C THR A 30 -19.69 8.28 9.71
N GLY A 31 -19.13 9.13 8.82
CA GLY A 31 -18.88 8.82 7.42
C GLY A 31 -17.37 8.78 7.11
N CYS A 32 -16.98 7.94 6.15
CA CYS A 32 -15.62 7.88 5.63
C CYS A 32 -15.64 7.93 4.10
N ILE A 33 -14.92 8.89 3.55
CA ILE A 33 -14.81 9.15 2.11
C ILE A 33 -13.52 8.52 1.58
N GLU A 34 -13.61 7.69 0.52
CA GLU A 34 -12.44 7.08 -0.10
C GLU A 34 -12.53 7.14 -1.63
N SER A 35 -11.48 7.68 -2.24
CA SER A 35 -11.40 7.93 -3.67
C SER A 35 -10.94 6.73 -4.50
N ARG A 36 -10.21 5.79 -3.93
CA ARG A 36 -9.68 4.60 -4.60
C ARG A 36 -10.76 3.57 -4.95
N GLY A 37 -11.92 3.65 -4.33
CA GLY A 37 -13.01 2.68 -4.51
C GLY A 37 -12.91 1.45 -3.61
N THR A 38 -11.79 1.24 -2.92
CA THR A 38 -11.57 0.20 -1.91
C THR A 38 -10.97 0.80 -0.64
N LEU A 39 -11.45 0.34 0.52
CA LEU A 39 -10.89 0.75 1.81
C LEU A 39 -9.48 0.17 2.04
N GLY A 40 -8.76 0.74 3.01
CA GLY A 40 -7.42 0.28 3.38
C GLY A 40 -6.28 1.17 2.89
N GLY A 41 -6.59 2.16 2.03
CA GLY A 41 -5.63 3.15 1.53
C GLY A 41 -4.42 2.52 0.82
N THR A 42 -3.30 3.23 0.81
CA THR A 42 -2.04 2.77 0.22
C THR A 42 -1.56 1.48 0.86
N CYS A 43 -1.56 1.40 2.19
CA CYS A 43 -0.99 0.25 2.92
C CYS A 43 -1.62 -1.09 2.48
N LEU A 44 -2.96 -1.21 2.47
CA LEU A 44 -3.61 -2.48 2.14
C LEU A 44 -3.61 -2.75 0.63
N ASN A 45 -3.78 -1.72 -0.19
CA ASN A 45 -4.00 -1.92 -1.63
C ASN A 45 -2.69 -2.00 -2.44
N VAL A 46 -1.74 -1.10 -2.17
CA VAL A 46 -0.54 -0.94 -3.02
C VAL A 46 0.76 -0.71 -2.22
N GLY A 47 0.75 -1.00 -0.92
CA GLY A 47 1.90 -0.77 -0.03
C GLY A 47 2.23 -1.99 0.83
N CYS A 48 2.02 -1.86 2.14
CA CYS A 48 2.48 -2.82 3.16
C CYS A 48 2.04 -4.26 2.90
N ILE A 49 0.75 -4.46 2.61
CA ILE A 49 0.21 -5.82 2.48
C ILE A 49 0.75 -6.52 1.23
N PRO A 50 0.63 -5.95 0.01
CA PRO A 50 1.19 -6.62 -1.16
C PRO A 50 2.71 -6.77 -1.09
N SER A 51 3.46 -5.80 -0.54
CA SER A 51 4.90 -5.92 -0.42
C SER A 51 5.32 -7.04 0.54
N LYS A 52 4.70 -7.14 1.72
CA LYS A 52 5.00 -8.22 2.68
C LYS A 52 4.59 -9.59 2.16
N SER A 53 3.51 -9.68 1.39
CA SER A 53 3.13 -10.90 0.69
C SER A 53 4.21 -11.34 -0.32
N LEU A 54 4.72 -10.40 -1.13
CA LEU A 54 5.78 -10.68 -2.09
C LEU A 54 7.11 -11.01 -1.41
N LEU A 55 7.49 -10.28 -0.36
CA LEU A 55 8.70 -10.56 0.44
C LEU A 55 8.68 -11.99 0.98
N ASN A 56 7.57 -12.39 1.61
CA ASN A 56 7.43 -13.74 2.16
C ASN A 56 7.50 -14.82 1.07
N LEU A 57 6.77 -14.65 -0.04
CA LEU A 57 6.74 -15.63 -1.12
C LEU A 57 8.07 -15.73 -1.86
N SER A 58 8.77 -14.60 -2.05
CA SER A 58 10.10 -14.60 -2.68
C SER A 58 11.17 -15.22 -1.76
N ASP A 59 11.04 -15.03 -0.45
CA ASP A 59 11.91 -15.66 0.54
C ASP A 59 11.74 -17.19 0.56
N MET A 60 10.49 -17.66 0.59
CA MET A 60 10.19 -19.09 0.47
C MET A 60 10.75 -19.70 -0.81
N TYR A 61 10.64 -18.99 -1.95
CA TYR A 61 11.21 -19.44 -3.21
C TYR A 61 12.73 -19.56 -3.15
N LYS A 62 13.42 -18.55 -2.61
CA LYS A 62 14.88 -18.58 -2.46
C LYS A 62 15.33 -19.70 -1.51
N LYS A 63 14.65 -19.86 -0.39
CA LYS A 63 14.92 -20.93 0.59
C LYS A 63 14.77 -22.33 -0.04
N ALA A 64 13.69 -22.53 -0.81
CA ALA A 64 13.47 -23.81 -1.49
C ALA A 64 14.56 -24.13 -2.52
N GLN A 65 15.13 -23.11 -3.18
CA GLN A 65 16.21 -23.30 -4.14
C GLN A 65 17.58 -23.62 -3.53
N LYS A 66 17.89 -23.03 -2.35
CA LYS A 66 19.26 -23.02 -1.81
C LYS A 66 19.36 -23.58 -0.41
N ASP A 67 18.46 -23.18 0.49
CA ASP A 67 18.69 -23.34 1.91
C ASP A 67 18.16 -24.68 2.45
N TYR A 68 17.07 -25.19 1.90
CA TYR A 68 16.45 -26.41 2.42
C TYR A 68 17.35 -27.63 2.30
N ASN A 69 18.13 -27.76 1.23
CA ASN A 69 19.10 -28.84 1.08
C ASN A 69 20.17 -28.78 2.19
N ASN A 70 20.60 -27.58 2.57
CA ASN A 70 21.58 -27.40 3.66
C ASN A 70 20.98 -27.77 5.04
N LEU A 71 19.66 -27.73 5.17
CA LEU A 71 18.94 -28.11 6.38
C LEU A 71 18.52 -29.60 6.41
N GLY A 72 18.95 -30.39 5.43
CA GLY A 72 18.59 -31.79 5.29
C GLY A 72 17.19 -32.04 4.71
N ILE A 73 16.58 -31.03 4.11
CA ILE A 73 15.29 -31.14 3.45
C ILE A 73 15.53 -31.17 1.94
N GLU A 74 15.43 -32.35 1.36
CA GLU A 74 15.59 -32.53 -0.08
C GLU A 74 14.36 -32.01 -0.82
N VAL A 75 14.56 -31.05 -1.72
CA VAL A 75 13.55 -30.55 -2.65
C VAL A 75 13.96 -30.85 -4.07
N GLY A 76 13.01 -31.30 -4.90
CA GLY A 76 13.23 -31.47 -6.32
C GLY A 76 13.39 -30.15 -7.08
N GLU A 77 13.18 -30.18 -8.39
CA GLU A 77 13.30 -28.96 -9.21
C GLU A 77 12.30 -27.87 -8.78
N VAL A 78 12.79 -26.72 -8.34
CA VAL A 78 11.99 -25.57 -7.91
C VAL A 78 11.80 -24.59 -9.06
N LYS A 79 10.57 -24.48 -9.56
CA LYS A 79 10.20 -23.56 -10.66
C LYS A 79 9.41 -22.36 -10.16
N LEU A 80 9.77 -21.16 -10.66
CA LEU A 80 9.03 -19.95 -10.39
C LEU A 80 7.73 -19.90 -11.20
N ASN A 81 6.60 -19.68 -10.54
CA ASN A 81 5.34 -19.31 -11.18
C ASN A 81 4.90 -17.92 -10.69
N LEU A 82 5.42 -16.87 -11.34
CA LEU A 82 5.16 -15.49 -10.97
C LEU A 82 3.66 -15.17 -10.97
N LYS A 83 2.90 -15.69 -11.96
CA LYS A 83 1.44 -15.48 -12.03
C LYS A 83 0.73 -15.96 -10.77
N LYS A 84 1.10 -17.15 -10.24
CA LYS A 84 0.53 -17.68 -8.98
C LYS A 84 0.95 -16.82 -7.77
N ILE A 85 2.19 -16.36 -7.72
CA ILE A 85 2.67 -15.43 -6.68
C ILE A 85 1.83 -14.16 -6.67
N MET A 86 1.61 -13.54 -7.84
CA MET A 86 0.81 -12.32 -7.96
C MET A 86 -0.67 -12.56 -7.60
N MET A 87 -1.22 -13.71 -7.94
CA MET A 87 -2.57 -14.10 -7.50
C MET A 87 -2.68 -14.21 -5.98
N ASN A 88 -1.71 -14.85 -5.31
CA ASN A 88 -1.69 -14.97 -3.85
C ASN A 88 -1.57 -13.59 -3.17
N LYS A 89 -0.68 -12.73 -3.69
CA LYS A 89 -0.57 -11.34 -3.24
C LYS A 89 -1.93 -10.61 -3.35
N SER A 90 -2.57 -10.70 -4.50
CA SER A 90 -3.87 -10.04 -4.75
C SER A 90 -4.99 -10.60 -3.85
N LYS A 91 -4.98 -11.91 -3.58
CA LYS A 91 -5.91 -12.54 -2.63
C LYS A 91 -5.73 -11.99 -1.22
N SER A 92 -4.50 -11.81 -0.75
CA SER A 92 -4.21 -11.22 0.57
C SER A 92 -4.75 -9.80 0.68
N VAL A 93 -4.53 -8.98 -0.35
CA VAL A 93 -5.09 -7.61 -0.43
C VAL A 93 -6.62 -7.66 -0.36
N GLN A 94 -7.26 -8.51 -1.17
CA GLN A 94 -8.72 -8.60 -1.24
C GLN A 94 -9.34 -9.04 0.09
N VAL A 95 -8.74 -10.00 0.79
CA VAL A 95 -9.23 -10.47 2.09
C VAL A 95 -9.22 -9.33 3.10
N LEU A 96 -8.14 -8.55 3.17
CA LEU A 96 -8.00 -7.49 4.16
C LEU A 96 -8.86 -6.27 3.84
N THR A 97 -8.95 -5.86 2.57
CA THR A 97 -9.82 -4.75 2.18
C THR A 97 -11.30 -5.06 2.45
N LYS A 98 -11.75 -6.29 2.14
CA LYS A 98 -13.10 -6.76 2.50
C LYS A 98 -13.30 -6.84 4.02
N GLY A 99 -12.26 -7.18 4.77
CA GLY A 99 -12.28 -7.16 6.23
C GLY A 99 -12.58 -5.77 6.79
N VAL A 100 -11.97 -4.73 6.22
CA VAL A 100 -12.25 -3.33 6.61
C VAL A 100 -13.67 -2.94 6.22
N GLU A 101 -14.15 -3.32 5.04
CA GLU A 101 -15.55 -3.07 4.64
C GLU A 101 -16.54 -3.75 5.60
N PHE A 102 -16.25 -4.98 6.02
CA PHE A 102 -17.06 -5.68 7.02
C PHE A 102 -17.08 -4.92 8.36
N LEU A 103 -15.92 -4.42 8.82
CA LEU A 103 -15.83 -3.64 10.04
C LEU A 103 -16.62 -2.33 9.94
N PHE A 104 -16.65 -1.68 8.77
CA PHE A 104 -17.48 -0.50 8.54
C PHE A 104 -18.96 -0.84 8.70
N LYS A 105 -19.43 -1.92 8.06
CA LYS A 105 -20.82 -2.38 8.20
C LYS A 105 -21.18 -2.72 9.64
N LYS A 106 -20.30 -3.49 10.33
CA LYS A 106 -20.49 -3.89 11.73
C LYS A 106 -20.64 -2.69 12.67
N ASN A 107 -19.82 -1.64 12.44
CA ASN A 107 -19.82 -0.45 13.27
C ASN A 107 -20.72 0.68 12.72
N LYS A 108 -21.51 0.42 11.65
CA LYS A 108 -22.42 1.40 11.04
C LYS A 108 -21.72 2.68 10.54
N VAL A 109 -20.47 2.55 10.09
CA VAL A 109 -19.76 3.64 9.40
C VAL A 109 -20.28 3.73 7.97
N THR A 110 -20.72 4.94 7.55
CA THR A 110 -21.13 5.19 6.17
C THR A 110 -19.92 5.27 5.26
N TYR A 111 -19.79 4.31 4.33
CA TYR A 111 -18.74 4.32 3.32
C TYR A 111 -19.19 5.18 2.13
N ILE A 112 -18.50 6.28 1.87
CA ILE A 112 -18.77 7.22 0.80
C ILE A 112 -17.65 7.11 -0.23
N LYS A 113 -18.00 6.64 -1.44
CA LYS A 113 -17.03 6.53 -2.55
C LYS A 113 -16.87 7.88 -3.24
N GLY A 114 -15.64 8.22 -3.60
CA GLY A 114 -15.34 9.41 -4.37
C GLY A 114 -14.24 10.26 -3.74
N LYS A 115 -13.87 11.33 -4.44
CA LYS A 115 -12.85 12.30 -4.00
C LYS A 115 -13.49 13.38 -3.15
N GLY A 116 -13.21 13.37 -1.86
CA GLY A 116 -13.63 14.42 -0.92
C GLY A 116 -12.79 15.67 -1.06
N VAL A 117 -13.44 16.82 -1.14
CA VAL A 117 -12.83 18.14 -1.17
C VAL A 117 -13.46 18.96 -0.04
N LEU A 118 -12.64 19.51 0.83
CA LEU A 118 -13.06 20.39 1.91
C LEU A 118 -13.53 21.72 1.29
N PHE A 119 -14.78 22.06 1.49
CA PHE A 119 -15.37 23.30 0.99
C PHE A 119 -15.43 24.39 2.05
N SER A 120 -15.75 24.01 3.28
CA SER A 120 -15.72 24.87 4.46
C SER A 120 -15.33 24.05 5.69
N LYS A 121 -15.27 24.68 6.86
CA LYS A 121 -14.97 23.99 8.13
C LYS A 121 -15.95 22.83 8.46
N ASN A 122 -17.16 22.86 7.86
CA ASN A 122 -18.20 21.88 8.13
C ASN A 122 -18.79 21.22 6.86
N ASP A 123 -18.33 21.62 5.67
CA ASP A 123 -18.88 21.13 4.42
C ASP A 123 -17.80 20.42 3.59
N VAL A 124 -18.13 19.21 3.14
CA VAL A 124 -17.30 18.41 2.23
C VAL A 124 -18.09 18.09 0.98
N VAL A 125 -17.46 18.30 -0.16
CA VAL A 125 -18.02 17.95 -1.47
C VAL A 125 -17.32 16.71 -1.97
N VAL A 126 -18.10 15.71 -2.35
CA VAL A 126 -17.58 14.44 -2.91
C VAL A 126 -17.86 14.39 -4.39
N TYR A 127 -16.85 14.10 -5.16
CA TYR A 127 -16.91 13.87 -6.61
C TYR A 127 -16.78 12.38 -6.90
N GLU A 128 -17.82 11.79 -7.50
CA GLU A 128 -17.85 10.39 -7.92
C GLU A 128 -18.44 10.28 -9.33
N ASN A 129 -17.70 9.76 -10.30
CA ASN A 129 -18.17 9.52 -11.68
C ASN A 129 -18.89 10.72 -12.30
N GLY A 130 -18.35 11.92 -12.15
CA GLY A 130 -18.93 13.17 -12.65
C GLY A 130 -20.08 13.74 -11.81
N LYS A 131 -20.57 13.02 -10.79
CA LYS A 131 -21.58 13.52 -9.85
C LYS A 131 -20.89 14.27 -8.71
N LYS A 132 -21.61 15.29 -8.21
CA LYS A 132 -21.20 16.11 -7.07
C LYS A 132 -22.24 15.96 -5.96
N THR A 133 -21.79 15.53 -4.77
CA THR A 133 -22.66 15.39 -3.60
C THR A 133 -22.05 16.15 -2.44
N SER A 134 -22.85 16.94 -1.72
CA SER A 134 -22.41 17.70 -0.57
C SER A 134 -22.85 17.03 0.73
N TYR A 135 -21.94 16.99 1.70
CA TYR A 135 -22.15 16.46 3.03
C TYR A 135 -21.81 17.49 4.08
N LYS A 136 -22.57 17.51 5.17
CA LYS A 136 -22.29 18.36 6.33
C LYS A 136 -21.76 17.53 7.50
N SER A 137 -20.82 18.08 8.25
CA SER A 137 -20.30 17.42 9.45
C SER A 137 -19.95 18.43 10.54
N LYS A 138 -20.15 18.03 11.79
CA LYS A 138 -19.70 18.83 12.94
C LYS A 138 -18.18 18.90 13.01
N ASN A 139 -17.52 17.77 12.71
CA ASN A 139 -16.07 17.61 12.72
C ASN A 139 -15.60 16.91 11.44
N ILE A 140 -14.42 17.29 10.96
CA ILE A 140 -13.80 16.70 9.78
C ILE A 140 -12.37 16.29 10.12
N VAL A 141 -12.00 15.04 9.75
CA VAL A 141 -10.64 14.53 9.86
C VAL A 141 -10.08 14.36 8.45
N ILE A 142 -8.92 14.95 8.20
CA ILE A 142 -8.18 14.81 6.97
C ILE A 142 -7.14 13.69 7.14
N ALA A 143 -7.36 12.55 6.48
CA ALA A 143 -6.51 11.36 6.53
C ALA A 143 -6.16 10.89 5.10
N THR A 144 -5.86 11.83 4.22
CA THR A 144 -5.71 11.63 2.77
C THR A 144 -4.45 10.86 2.35
N GLY A 145 -3.53 10.63 3.29
CA GLY A 145 -2.30 9.86 3.04
C GLY A 145 -1.26 10.63 2.23
N SER A 146 -0.47 9.88 1.46
CA SER A 146 0.63 10.39 0.65
C SER A 146 0.64 9.74 -0.74
N SER A 147 1.37 10.34 -1.65
CA SER A 147 1.65 9.81 -2.99
C SER A 147 3.16 9.66 -3.21
N SER A 148 3.55 8.85 -4.18
CA SER A 148 4.94 8.72 -4.58
C SER A 148 5.49 10.06 -5.08
N SER A 149 6.70 10.42 -4.62
CA SER A 149 7.42 11.58 -5.13
C SER A 149 8.18 11.19 -6.40
N SER A 150 8.25 12.11 -7.36
CA SER A 150 9.13 11.99 -8.52
C SER A 150 10.47 12.68 -8.25
N VAL A 151 11.54 12.17 -8.86
CA VAL A 151 12.83 12.85 -8.89
C VAL A 151 12.78 13.89 -10.01
N PRO A 152 13.26 15.13 -9.79
CA PRO A 152 13.30 16.14 -10.84
C PRO A 152 13.98 15.62 -12.12
N GLY A 153 13.33 15.78 -13.27
CA GLY A 153 13.82 15.28 -14.55
C GLY A 153 13.56 13.80 -14.83
N ILE A 154 12.96 13.06 -13.90
CA ILE A 154 12.60 11.64 -14.06
C ILE A 154 11.09 11.49 -13.89
N GLU A 155 10.37 11.28 -15.00
CA GLU A 155 8.92 11.12 -14.98
C GLU A 155 8.54 9.65 -14.80
N ILE A 156 7.68 9.38 -13.80
CA ILE A 156 7.11 8.04 -13.58
C ILE A 156 6.03 7.82 -14.63
N ASN A 157 6.22 6.83 -15.50
CA ASN A 157 5.30 6.46 -16.59
C ASN A 157 4.65 5.09 -16.38
N GLU A 158 4.94 4.43 -15.26
CA GLU A 158 4.49 3.07 -14.89
C GLU A 158 4.73 1.98 -15.96
N LYS A 159 5.75 2.20 -16.82
CA LYS A 159 6.21 1.25 -17.85
C LYS A 159 7.68 0.91 -17.64
N ASN A 160 8.57 1.86 -17.95
CA ASN A 160 10.02 1.70 -17.79
C ASN A 160 10.53 2.37 -16.52
N ILE A 161 9.86 3.45 -16.11
CA ILE A 161 10.10 4.17 -14.86
C ILE A 161 8.83 4.01 -14.02
N ILE A 162 8.93 3.21 -13.00
CA ILE A 162 7.79 2.76 -12.21
C ILE A 162 7.91 3.25 -10.77
N SER A 163 6.76 3.51 -10.15
CA SER A 163 6.69 3.70 -8.70
C SER A 163 6.69 2.37 -7.96
N SER A 164 6.65 2.41 -6.63
CA SER A 164 6.43 1.21 -5.81
C SER A 164 5.14 0.47 -6.17
N THR A 165 4.11 1.20 -6.66
CA THR A 165 2.86 0.60 -7.14
C THR A 165 3.08 -0.25 -8.39
N GLY A 166 3.86 0.23 -9.35
CA GLY A 166 4.27 -0.56 -10.51
C GLY A 166 5.15 -1.74 -10.10
N ALA A 167 6.09 -1.51 -9.17
CA ALA A 167 7.03 -2.54 -8.74
C ALA A 167 6.35 -3.77 -8.09
N ILE A 168 5.24 -3.62 -7.40
CA ILE A 168 4.46 -4.76 -6.86
C ILE A 168 3.56 -5.43 -7.90
N SER A 169 3.57 -4.97 -9.15
CA SER A 169 2.60 -5.38 -10.18
C SER A 169 3.25 -5.83 -11.48
N LEU A 170 4.57 -6.00 -11.52
CA LEU A 170 5.28 -6.44 -12.73
C LEU A 170 4.80 -7.84 -13.17
N GLU A 171 4.54 -7.98 -14.46
CA GLU A 171 4.06 -9.23 -15.07
C GLU A 171 5.20 -10.21 -15.38
N LYS A 172 6.43 -9.73 -15.40
CA LYS A 172 7.65 -10.51 -15.66
C LYS A 172 8.74 -10.12 -14.67
N VAL A 173 9.61 -11.04 -14.34
CA VAL A 173 10.84 -10.75 -13.60
C VAL A 173 11.76 -9.94 -14.52
N PRO A 174 12.09 -8.69 -14.18
CA PRO A 174 13.02 -7.91 -15.00
C PRO A 174 14.41 -8.51 -14.92
N LYS A 175 15.16 -8.51 -16.03
CA LYS A 175 16.56 -8.96 -16.01
C LYS A 175 17.39 -8.04 -15.12
N ASN A 176 17.26 -6.73 -15.34
CA ASN A 176 17.93 -5.69 -14.57
C ASN A 176 16.89 -4.77 -13.95
N LEU A 177 17.08 -4.41 -12.69
CA LEU A 177 16.25 -3.47 -11.96
C LEU A 177 17.13 -2.45 -11.27
N VAL A 178 16.94 -1.17 -11.61
CA VAL A 178 17.57 -0.05 -10.91
C VAL A 178 16.57 0.55 -9.95
N VAL A 179 16.95 0.64 -8.68
CA VAL A 179 16.16 1.28 -7.62
C VAL A 179 16.77 2.61 -7.28
N ILE A 180 16.02 3.69 -7.43
CA ILE A 180 16.45 5.04 -7.06
C ILE A 180 15.91 5.34 -5.67
N GLY A 181 16.82 5.47 -4.72
CA GLY A 181 16.58 5.66 -3.30
C GLY A 181 16.76 4.38 -2.47
N GLY A 182 17.64 4.44 -1.49
CA GLY A 182 17.94 3.37 -0.53
C GLY A 182 17.02 3.35 0.69
N GLY A 183 15.79 3.89 0.57
CA GLY A 183 14.77 3.79 1.61
C GLY A 183 14.15 2.38 1.69
N TYR A 184 13.47 2.09 2.81
CA TYR A 184 12.91 0.76 3.08
C TYR A 184 12.00 0.22 1.96
N ILE A 185 11.20 1.06 1.29
CA ILE A 185 10.33 0.62 0.19
C ILE A 185 11.15 0.13 -1.02
N GLY A 186 12.17 0.90 -1.41
CA GLY A 186 13.06 0.53 -2.51
C GLY A 186 13.81 -0.76 -2.23
N LEU A 187 14.35 -0.90 -1.02
CA LEU A 187 15.10 -2.08 -0.60
C LEU A 187 14.21 -3.33 -0.46
N GLU A 188 12.97 -3.19 0.01
CA GLU A 188 12.00 -4.29 0.02
C GLU A 188 11.71 -4.79 -1.40
N MET A 189 11.42 -3.88 -2.33
CA MET A 189 11.14 -4.26 -3.72
C MET A 189 12.39 -4.82 -4.42
N GLY A 190 13.55 -4.20 -4.21
CA GLY A 190 14.83 -4.74 -4.69
C GLY A 190 15.06 -6.16 -4.19
N SER A 191 14.83 -6.43 -2.90
CA SER A 191 14.97 -7.76 -2.30
C SER A 191 14.02 -8.79 -2.93
N VAL A 192 12.75 -8.42 -3.15
CA VAL A 192 11.77 -9.29 -3.83
C VAL A 192 12.28 -9.69 -5.19
N TRP A 193 12.62 -8.74 -6.04
CA TRP A 193 13.00 -9.00 -7.41
C TRP A 193 14.34 -9.69 -7.52
N SER A 194 15.32 -9.35 -6.66
CA SER A 194 16.59 -10.06 -6.57
C SER A 194 16.41 -11.54 -6.23
N ARG A 195 15.55 -11.86 -5.24
CA ARG A 195 15.23 -13.26 -4.88
C ARG A 195 14.55 -14.02 -6.02
N LEU A 196 13.79 -13.30 -6.86
CA LEU A 196 13.11 -13.89 -8.03
C LEU A 196 14.00 -13.98 -9.27
N GLY A 197 15.24 -13.44 -9.24
CA GLY A 197 16.23 -13.62 -10.29
C GLY A 197 16.65 -12.35 -11.03
N SER A 198 16.23 -11.17 -10.60
CA SER A 198 16.72 -9.90 -11.16
C SER A 198 18.12 -9.55 -10.66
N GLU A 199 18.92 -8.96 -11.52
CA GLU A 199 20.09 -8.19 -11.13
C GLU A 199 19.63 -6.82 -10.66
N VAL A 200 19.87 -6.49 -9.37
CA VAL A 200 19.35 -5.28 -8.75
C VAL A 200 20.49 -4.35 -8.38
N THR A 201 20.39 -3.09 -8.83
CA THR A 201 21.28 -2.00 -8.46
C THR A 201 20.49 -0.96 -7.69
N VAL A 202 20.95 -0.56 -6.51
CA VAL A 202 20.37 0.51 -5.70
C VAL A 202 21.25 1.75 -5.80
N ILE A 203 20.65 2.88 -6.11
CA ILE A 203 21.32 4.19 -6.15
C ILE A 203 20.76 5.04 -5.03
N GLU A 204 21.61 5.42 -4.08
CA GLU A 204 21.27 6.31 -2.97
C GLU A 204 22.16 7.57 -3.04
N TYR A 205 21.53 8.73 -2.81
CA TYR A 205 22.23 10.00 -2.81
C TYR A 205 23.03 10.25 -1.52
N LEU A 206 22.51 9.74 -0.41
CA LEU A 206 23.15 9.88 0.91
C LEU A 206 24.26 8.83 1.08
N ASP A 207 25.08 9.03 2.09
CA ASP A 207 26.21 8.16 2.43
C ASP A 207 25.81 6.80 3.06
N HIS A 208 24.51 6.59 3.26
CA HIS A 208 23.96 5.35 3.85
C HIS A 208 22.52 5.09 3.38
N ILE A 209 22.14 3.84 3.39
CA ILE A 209 20.74 3.41 3.13
C ILE A 209 19.86 3.67 4.36
N THR A 210 18.52 3.59 4.17
CA THR A 210 17.53 3.76 5.23
C THR A 210 17.72 5.05 6.05
N PRO A 211 17.83 6.23 5.40
CA PRO A 211 17.99 7.49 6.10
C PRO A 211 16.77 7.75 6.99
N GLY A 212 16.96 7.91 8.27
CA GLY A 212 15.89 8.03 9.28
C GLY A 212 15.78 6.82 10.20
N MET A 213 16.52 5.73 9.95
CA MET A 213 16.76 4.67 10.90
C MET A 213 18.04 4.95 11.71
N ASP A 214 18.23 4.18 12.79
CA ASP A 214 19.47 4.17 13.54
C ASP A 214 20.65 3.81 12.64
N ARG A 215 21.80 4.48 12.85
CA ARG A 215 22.98 4.31 12.00
C ARG A 215 23.60 2.92 12.09
N GLU A 216 23.56 2.29 13.26
CA GLU A 216 24.07 0.91 13.43
C GLU A 216 23.19 -0.05 12.64
N VAL A 217 21.85 0.10 12.74
CA VAL A 217 20.90 -0.70 11.97
C VAL A 217 21.09 -0.50 10.47
N SER A 218 21.28 0.74 10.01
CA SER A 218 21.52 1.03 8.60
C SER A 218 22.79 0.37 8.07
N LYS A 219 23.86 0.40 8.89
CA LYS A 219 25.16 -0.21 8.56
C LYS A 219 25.08 -1.74 8.49
N GLU A 220 24.39 -2.37 9.43
CA GLU A 220 24.20 -3.81 9.43
C GLU A 220 23.28 -4.28 8.28
N PHE A 221 22.41 -3.40 7.80
CA PHE A 221 21.50 -3.69 6.71
C PHE A 221 22.15 -3.51 5.33
N GLN A 222 23.17 -2.68 5.22
CA GLN A 222 23.92 -2.39 3.98
C GLN A 222 24.88 -3.51 3.60
#